data_1b316241fb1f2a4bfce05ff14f7b661d
#
_entry.id   1b316241fb1f2a4bfce05ff14f7b661d
#
_cell.length_a   1.000
_cell.length_b   1.000
_cell.length_c   1.000
_cell.angle_alpha   90.00
_cell.angle_beta   90.00
_cell.angle_gamma   90.00
#
_symmetry.space_group_name_H-M   'P 1'
#
loop_
_entity.id
_entity.type
_entity.pdbx_description
1 polymer ?
#
loop_
_entity_poly.entity_id
_entity_poly.type
_entity_poly.pdbx_seq_one_letter_code
_entity_poly.pdbx_strand_id
1 'polypeptide(L)'
;MKIGIAAENRPGEKRVILRPQELKEVAVKHEVVVEKGAGKGIGIEDLEYEKIGAKIADKKAVYGCELVIRLKDPVEEELKLMRPGSTIMSMLHLKGLPRLADLLKKHKINAIALEEIKDPFGERMVEALHETGYLGMEKGFELWGKDPRQAVVKIMGYGHVAWGAIQCAARKFAKVIILNKKDTYEMDKHIPGTDILVNALNWPYELRGKVILVKREMLKLFKKGSVILDLISNPAGQSPIETAHPTTLEKISFVMDGVVHATCWGWPGLDPVNVSRRYSIQVAPILKEIAERGVDGASEYIKKAIFKP
;
A
#
# COMPACT_ATOMS: atom_id res chain seq x y z
N MET A 1 -5.38 -24.30 13.80
CA MET A 1 -5.36 -22.83 13.99
C MET A 1 -6.67 -22.24 13.53
N LYS A 2 -7.18 -21.24 14.23
CA LYS A 2 -8.35 -20.46 13.80
C LYS A 2 -7.90 -19.16 13.18
N ILE A 3 -8.27 -18.95 11.90
CA ILE A 3 -7.77 -17.88 11.05
C ILE A 3 -8.93 -16.97 10.64
N GLY A 4 -8.78 -15.67 10.87
CA GLY A 4 -9.73 -14.65 10.48
C GLY A 4 -9.27 -13.86 9.26
N ILE A 5 -10.12 -13.71 8.24
CA ILE A 5 -9.90 -12.84 7.09
C ILE A 5 -10.81 -11.63 7.25
N ALA A 6 -10.22 -10.48 7.55
CA ALA A 6 -10.98 -9.27 7.79
C ALA A 6 -11.29 -8.49 6.50
N ALA A 7 -12.43 -7.82 6.48
CA ALA A 7 -12.75 -6.83 5.45
C ALA A 7 -11.95 -5.54 5.66
N GLU A 8 -11.69 -4.83 4.58
CA GLU A 8 -11.07 -3.51 4.64
C GLU A 8 -12.11 -2.43 4.96
N ASN A 9 -11.70 -1.41 5.72
CA ASN A 9 -12.60 -0.37 6.21
C ASN A 9 -12.15 1.06 5.86
N ARG A 10 -11.05 1.21 5.11
CA ARG A 10 -10.61 2.53 4.67
C ARG A 10 -11.48 3.06 3.54
N PRO A 11 -11.79 4.37 3.51
CA PRO A 11 -12.61 4.97 2.47
C PRO A 11 -12.09 4.64 1.06
N GLY A 12 -12.95 4.05 0.22
CA GLY A 12 -12.61 3.66 -1.16
C GLY A 12 -11.78 2.37 -1.29
N GLU A 13 -11.34 1.74 -0.21
CA GLU A 13 -10.60 0.46 -0.29
C GLU A 13 -11.57 -0.68 -0.62
N LYS A 14 -11.32 -1.35 -1.75
CA LYS A 14 -12.15 -2.44 -2.26
C LYS A 14 -11.41 -3.78 -2.31
N ARG A 15 -10.11 -3.78 -2.06
CA ARG A 15 -9.29 -4.99 -2.13
C ARG A 15 -9.58 -5.93 -0.96
N VAL A 16 -9.32 -7.21 -1.18
CA VAL A 16 -9.21 -8.23 -0.14
C VAL A 16 -7.85 -8.89 -0.21
N ILE A 17 -7.29 -9.23 0.93
CA ILE A 17 -5.92 -9.79 1.01
C ILE A 17 -5.85 -11.24 0.49
N LEU A 18 -6.90 -12.02 0.67
CA LEU A 18 -6.97 -13.43 0.29
C LEU A 18 -8.30 -13.74 -0.40
N ARG A 19 -8.21 -14.29 -1.63
CA ARG A 19 -9.35 -14.75 -2.40
C ARG A 19 -9.64 -16.23 -2.10
N PRO A 20 -10.86 -16.72 -2.36
CA PRO A 20 -11.22 -18.12 -2.12
C PRO A 20 -10.28 -19.11 -2.81
N GLN A 21 -9.88 -18.82 -4.06
CA GLN A 21 -9.04 -19.69 -4.86
C GLN A 21 -7.71 -20.04 -4.18
N GLU A 22 -7.00 -19.04 -3.65
CA GLU A 22 -5.70 -19.19 -3.01
C GLU A 22 -5.83 -19.66 -1.55
N LEU A 23 -6.97 -19.41 -0.92
CA LEU A 23 -7.26 -19.77 0.47
C LEU A 23 -7.69 -21.24 0.63
N LYS A 24 -8.11 -21.90 -0.45
CA LYS A 24 -8.72 -23.25 -0.45
C LYS A 24 -7.91 -24.29 0.31
N GLU A 25 -6.60 -24.38 0.07
CA GLU A 25 -5.75 -25.40 0.72
C GLU A 25 -5.69 -25.22 2.25
N VAL A 26 -5.71 -23.97 2.71
CA VAL A 26 -5.70 -23.63 4.13
C VAL A 26 -7.06 -23.93 4.76
N ALA A 27 -8.15 -23.60 4.07
CA ALA A 27 -9.52 -23.79 4.57
C ALA A 27 -9.91 -25.27 4.74
N VAL A 28 -9.28 -26.19 4.00
CA VAL A 28 -9.49 -27.64 4.17
C VAL A 28 -8.89 -28.17 5.48
N LYS A 29 -7.77 -27.59 5.94
CA LYS A 29 -7.01 -28.10 7.10
C LYS A 29 -7.24 -27.30 8.38
N HIS A 30 -7.72 -26.06 8.28
CA HIS A 30 -7.82 -25.12 9.38
C HIS A 30 -9.19 -24.44 9.42
N GLU A 31 -9.61 -23.97 10.59
CA GLU A 31 -10.84 -23.19 10.71
C GLU A 31 -10.58 -21.77 10.17
N VAL A 32 -11.20 -21.46 9.02
CA VAL A 32 -11.13 -20.13 8.40
C VAL A 32 -12.47 -19.42 8.57
N VAL A 33 -12.40 -18.20 9.10
CA VAL A 33 -13.55 -17.31 9.32
C VAL A 33 -13.34 -16.04 8.51
N VAL A 34 -14.24 -15.74 7.60
CA VAL A 34 -14.16 -14.58 6.71
C VAL A 34 -15.21 -13.55 7.13
N GLU A 35 -14.84 -12.29 7.21
CA GLU A 35 -15.78 -11.21 7.52
C GLU A 35 -16.79 -11.07 6.39
N LYS A 36 -18.08 -10.99 6.75
CA LYS A 36 -19.17 -10.84 5.80
C LYS A 36 -18.92 -9.68 4.85
N GLY A 37 -18.99 -9.96 3.55
CA GLY A 37 -18.78 -8.99 2.49
C GLY A 37 -17.31 -8.63 2.21
N ALA A 38 -16.33 -9.33 2.79
CA ALA A 38 -14.90 -9.02 2.59
C ALA A 38 -14.47 -9.01 1.12
N GLY A 39 -15.03 -9.88 0.28
CA GLY A 39 -14.74 -9.97 -1.16
C GLY A 39 -15.58 -9.05 -2.05
N LYS A 40 -16.64 -8.45 -1.51
CA LYS A 40 -17.66 -7.73 -2.30
C LYS A 40 -17.07 -6.62 -3.18
N GLY A 41 -16.03 -5.93 -2.68
CA GLY A 41 -15.38 -4.84 -3.41
C GLY A 41 -14.72 -5.26 -4.72
N ILE A 42 -14.45 -6.55 -4.90
CA ILE A 42 -13.85 -7.14 -6.11
C ILE A 42 -14.77 -8.16 -6.80
N GLY A 43 -16.07 -8.15 -6.45
CA GLY A 43 -17.07 -9.02 -7.08
C GLY A 43 -17.05 -10.47 -6.58
N ILE A 44 -16.44 -10.75 -5.43
CA ILE A 44 -16.46 -12.07 -4.79
C ILE A 44 -17.53 -12.09 -3.70
N GLU A 45 -18.51 -12.97 -3.84
CA GLU A 45 -19.59 -13.13 -2.88
C GLU A 45 -19.20 -14.05 -1.72
N ASP A 46 -19.85 -13.89 -0.58
CA ASP A 46 -19.60 -14.69 0.63
C ASP A 46 -19.71 -16.21 0.36
N LEU A 47 -20.67 -16.60 -0.49
CA LEU A 47 -20.87 -18.00 -0.92
C LEU A 47 -19.62 -18.62 -1.54
N GLU A 48 -18.76 -17.84 -2.19
CA GLU A 48 -17.52 -18.37 -2.80
C GLU A 48 -16.50 -18.80 -1.72
N TYR A 49 -16.47 -18.08 -0.59
CA TYR A 49 -15.68 -18.49 0.56
C TYR A 49 -16.30 -19.70 1.27
N GLU A 50 -17.63 -19.78 1.38
CA GLU A 50 -18.32 -20.95 1.96
C GLU A 50 -18.06 -22.21 1.15
N LYS A 51 -18.03 -22.14 -0.18
CA LYS A 51 -17.74 -23.28 -1.06
C LYS A 51 -16.36 -23.92 -0.83
N ILE A 52 -15.41 -23.19 -0.30
CA ILE A 52 -14.08 -23.72 0.03
C ILE A 52 -13.97 -24.19 1.49
N GLY A 53 -15.06 -24.13 2.26
CA GLY A 53 -15.12 -24.55 3.67
C GLY A 53 -14.88 -23.43 4.69
N ALA A 54 -14.76 -22.17 4.28
CA ALA A 54 -14.68 -21.05 5.20
C ALA A 54 -16.06 -20.71 5.78
N LYS A 55 -16.08 -20.17 7.00
CA LYS A 55 -17.30 -19.68 7.67
C LYS A 55 -17.41 -18.17 7.48
N ILE A 56 -18.59 -17.69 7.14
CA ILE A 56 -18.87 -16.25 7.10
C ILE A 56 -19.34 -15.78 8.48
N ALA A 57 -18.78 -14.70 8.98
CA ALA A 57 -19.09 -14.17 10.30
C ALA A 57 -19.02 -12.64 10.37
N ASP A 58 -19.40 -12.09 11.51
CA ASP A 58 -19.23 -10.68 11.81
C ASP A 58 -17.75 -10.32 12.17
N LYS A 59 -17.49 -9.04 12.20
CA LYS A 59 -16.16 -8.50 12.55
C LYS A 59 -15.65 -9.04 13.88
N LYS A 60 -16.48 -9.12 14.91
CA LYS A 60 -16.09 -9.55 16.25
C LYS A 60 -15.61 -11.01 16.24
N ALA A 61 -16.29 -11.90 15.54
CA ALA A 61 -15.89 -13.30 15.39
C ALA A 61 -14.57 -13.44 14.63
N VAL A 62 -14.35 -12.65 13.58
CA VAL A 62 -13.11 -12.63 12.78
C VAL A 62 -11.92 -12.16 13.62
N TYR A 63 -12.06 -11.02 14.31
CA TYR A 63 -10.98 -10.51 15.17
C TYR A 63 -10.77 -11.32 16.45
N GLY A 64 -11.71 -12.18 16.83
CA GLY A 64 -11.57 -13.17 17.90
C GLY A 64 -10.74 -14.41 17.53
N CYS A 65 -10.22 -14.53 16.31
CA CYS A 65 -9.38 -15.62 15.86
C CYS A 65 -7.94 -15.55 16.41
N GLU A 66 -7.19 -16.65 16.32
CA GLU A 66 -5.80 -16.74 16.75
C GLU A 66 -4.86 -15.91 15.83
N LEU A 67 -5.14 -15.95 14.53
CA LEU A 67 -4.46 -15.18 13.50
C LEU A 67 -5.49 -14.40 12.69
N VAL A 68 -5.36 -13.08 12.65
CA VAL A 68 -6.20 -12.18 11.83
C VAL A 68 -5.38 -11.65 10.67
N ILE A 69 -5.92 -11.73 9.47
CA ILE A 69 -5.24 -11.29 8.25
C ILE A 69 -6.07 -10.21 7.55
N ARG A 70 -5.40 -9.14 7.16
CA ARG A 70 -5.97 -8.05 6.37
C ARG A 70 -4.88 -7.35 5.55
N LEU A 71 -5.26 -6.47 4.64
CA LEU A 71 -4.30 -5.75 3.81
C LEU A 71 -3.74 -4.52 4.54
N LYS A 72 -4.59 -3.66 5.09
CA LYS A 72 -4.20 -2.39 5.71
C LYS A 72 -4.01 -2.52 7.21
N ASP A 73 -3.26 -1.59 7.79
CA ASP A 73 -3.09 -1.51 9.24
C ASP A 73 -4.43 -1.36 9.97
N PRO A 74 -4.59 -2.04 11.12
CA PRO A 74 -5.81 -1.98 11.92
C PRO A 74 -5.93 -0.65 12.66
N VAL A 75 -7.16 -0.29 13.00
CA VAL A 75 -7.46 0.80 13.96
C VAL A 75 -7.56 0.25 15.39
N GLU A 76 -7.47 1.12 16.40
CA GLU A 76 -7.50 0.71 17.82
C GLU A 76 -8.77 -0.07 18.20
N GLU A 77 -9.93 0.31 17.64
CA GLU A 77 -11.21 -0.36 17.86
C GLU A 77 -11.19 -1.82 17.41
N GLU A 78 -10.45 -2.14 16.37
CA GLU A 78 -10.27 -3.49 15.86
C GLU A 78 -9.31 -4.30 16.75
N LEU A 79 -8.22 -3.69 17.20
CA LEU A 79 -7.30 -4.33 18.14
C LEU A 79 -7.97 -4.68 19.47
N LYS A 80 -8.94 -3.89 19.94
CA LYS A 80 -9.76 -4.19 21.14
C LYS A 80 -10.62 -5.45 21.01
N LEU A 81 -10.92 -5.88 19.78
CA LEU A 81 -11.68 -7.12 19.54
C LEU A 81 -10.78 -8.37 19.58
N MET A 82 -9.46 -8.17 19.48
CA MET A 82 -8.48 -9.26 19.48
C MET A 82 -8.17 -9.72 20.91
N ARG A 83 -7.79 -10.99 21.03
CA ARG A 83 -7.36 -11.54 22.33
C ARG A 83 -5.87 -11.22 22.57
N PRO A 84 -5.48 -10.89 23.78
CA PRO A 84 -4.05 -10.83 24.13
C PRO A 84 -3.31 -12.11 23.72
N GLY A 85 -2.16 -11.96 23.07
CA GLY A 85 -1.36 -13.07 22.55
C GLY A 85 -1.75 -13.56 21.15
N SER A 86 -2.89 -13.11 20.60
CA SER A 86 -3.22 -13.38 19.18
C SER A 86 -2.32 -12.57 18.23
N THR A 87 -2.34 -12.91 16.96
CA THR A 87 -1.46 -12.32 15.93
C THR A 87 -2.28 -11.61 14.86
N ILE A 88 -1.85 -10.41 14.46
CA ILE A 88 -2.34 -9.75 13.25
C ILE A 88 -1.26 -9.78 12.14
N MET A 89 -1.66 -10.12 10.92
CA MET A 89 -0.80 -10.11 9.73
C MET A 89 -1.32 -9.12 8.70
N SER A 90 -0.55 -8.08 8.40
CA SER A 90 -0.99 -6.95 7.57
C SER A 90 0.19 -6.12 7.08
N MET A 91 -0.05 -5.19 6.14
CA MET A 91 0.87 -4.10 5.79
C MET A 91 0.86 -3.06 6.93
N LEU A 92 1.75 -3.22 7.91
CA LEU A 92 1.70 -2.47 9.17
C LEU A 92 2.52 -1.19 9.16
N HIS A 93 3.59 -1.16 8.38
CA HIS A 93 4.51 0.00 8.29
C HIS A 93 4.96 0.55 9.65
N LEU A 94 5.23 -0.32 10.63
CA LEU A 94 5.48 0.04 12.03
C LEU A 94 6.58 1.08 12.21
N LYS A 95 7.63 1.06 11.38
CA LYS A 95 8.72 2.07 11.41
C LYS A 95 8.21 3.49 11.11
N GLY A 96 7.16 3.60 10.28
CA GLY A 96 6.52 4.88 9.93
C GLY A 96 5.32 5.23 10.81
N LEU A 97 4.83 4.29 11.60
CA LEU A 97 3.61 4.41 12.42
C LEU A 97 3.88 3.98 13.87
N PRO A 98 4.73 4.72 14.63
CA PRO A 98 5.09 4.34 16.01
C PRO A 98 3.87 4.20 16.92
N ARG A 99 2.83 5.03 16.73
CA ARG A 99 1.57 4.91 17.48
C ARG A 99 0.92 3.52 17.32
N LEU A 100 1.01 2.91 16.13
CA LEU A 100 0.48 1.56 15.94
C LEU A 100 1.28 0.52 16.74
N ALA A 101 2.61 0.65 16.77
CA ALA A 101 3.46 -0.22 17.60
C ALA A 101 3.10 -0.12 19.09
N ASP A 102 2.81 1.10 19.59
CA ASP A 102 2.38 1.32 20.97
C ASP A 102 1.00 0.72 21.25
N LEU A 103 0.07 0.80 20.31
CA LEU A 103 -1.25 0.15 20.42
C LEU A 103 -1.14 -1.37 20.44
N LEU A 104 -0.28 -1.98 19.62
CA LEU A 104 -0.02 -3.42 19.64
C LEU A 104 0.54 -3.86 21.00
N LYS A 105 1.49 -3.10 21.57
CA LYS A 105 2.01 -3.35 22.93
C LYS A 105 0.92 -3.23 24.00
N LYS A 106 0.14 -2.13 23.95
CA LYS A 106 -0.96 -1.89 24.91
C LYS A 106 -1.96 -3.04 24.94
N HIS A 107 -2.32 -3.59 23.78
CA HIS A 107 -3.29 -4.67 23.66
C HIS A 107 -2.65 -6.07 23.69
N LYS A 108 -1.32 -6.17 23.80
CA LYS A 108 -0.55 -7.44 23.82
C LYS A 108 -0.81 -8.28 22.58
N ILE A 109 -0.83 -7.66 21.40
CA ILE A 109 -1.07 -8.31 20.11
C ILE A 109 0.24 -8.49 19.35
N ASN A 110 0.58 -9.73 18.99
CA ASN A 110 1.69 -10.01 18.10
C ASN A 110 1.34 -9.52 16.68
N ALA A 111 2.36 -9.18 15.91
CA ALA A 111 2.12 -8.72 14.55
C ALA A 111 3.14 -9.30 13.56
N ILE A 112 2.69 -9.54 12.33
CA ILE A 112 3.54 -9.91 11.19
C ILE A 112 3.37 -8.82 10.14
N ALA A 113 4.45 -8.05 9.90
CA ALA A 113 4.47 -6.99 8.92
C ALA A 113 4.74 -7.56 7.53
N LEU A 114 3.72 -7.67 6.68
CA LEU A 114 3.81 -8.27 5.35
C LEU A 114 4.87 -7.61 4.48
N GLU A 115 5.04 -6.28 4.60
CA GLU A 115 6.04 -5.51 3.86
C GLU A 115 7.49 -5.74 4.32
N GLU A 116 7.69 -6.37 5.48
CA GLU A 116 9.02 -6.71 6.00
C GLU A 116 9.41 -8.17 5.70
N ILE A 117 8.49 -8.98 5.15
CA ILE A 117 8.82 -10.32 4.67
C ILE A 117 9.61 -10.18 3.37
N LYS A 118 10.89 -10.54 3.43
CA LYS A 118 11.83 -10.37 2.32
C LYS A 118 12.51 -11.69 1.99
N ASP A 119 12.79 -11.86 0.71
CA ASP A 119 13.60 -12.96 0.20
C ASP A 119 15.09 -12.82 0.61
N PRO A 120 15.94 -13.82 0.29
CA PRO A 120 17.38 -13.75 0.59
C PRO A 120 18.14 -12.58 -0.08
N PHE A 121 17.55 -11.99 -1.13
CA PHE A 121 18.12 -10.82 -1.83
C PHE A 121 17.66 -9.50 -1.25
N GLY A 122 16.76 -9.53 -0.25
CA GLY A 122 16.23 -8.34 0.41
C GLY A 122 14.99 -7.74 -0.28
N GLU A 123 14.45 -8.42 -1.32
CA GLU A 123 13.26 -7.99 -2.03
C GLU A 123 11.99 -8.38 -1.26
N ARG A 124 10.97 -7.55 -1.32
CA ARG A 124 9.68 -7.81 -0.65
C ARG A 124 8.95 -8.98 -1.32
N MET A 125 8.57 -9.97 -0.54
CA MET A 125 7.77 -11.10 -1.02
C MET A 125 6.27 -10.75 -1.17
N VAL A 126 5.81 -9.74 -0.44
CA VAL A 126 4.43 -9.22 -0.54
C VAL A 126 4.48 -7.75 -0.92
N GLU A 127 4.10 -7.43 -2.15
CA GLU A 127 4.20 -6.08 -2.69
C GLU A 127 3.30 -5.87 -3.93
N ALA A 128 3.01 -4.60 -4.24
CA ALA A 128 2.41 -4.12 -5.48
C ALA A 128 3.06 -2.78 -5.88
N LEU A 129 4.40 -2.74 -5.85
CA LEU A 129 5.18 -1.52 -6.06
C LEU A 129 5.12 -1.06 -7.51
N HIS A 130 5.20 -2.01 -8.44
CA HIS A 130 5.08 -1.71 -9.87
C HIS A 130 3.68 -1.17 -10.21
N GLU A 131 2.63 -1.81 -9.69
CA GLU A 131 1.24 -1.37 -9.85
C GLU A 131 1.01 0.00 -9.21
N THR A 132 1.65 0.29 -8.07
CA THR A 132 1.64 1.62 -7.46
C THR A 132 2.09 2.68 -8.47
N GLY A 133 3.23 2.44 -9.13
CA GLY A 133 3.78 3.35 -10.14
C GLY A 133 2.89 3.46 -11.38
N TYR A 134 2.50 2.31 -11.93
CA TYR A 134 1.74 2.25 -13.18
C TYR A 134 0.38 2.92 -13.03
N LEU A 135 -0.41 2.50 -12.05
CA LEU A 135 -1.77 3.01 -11.82
C LEU A 135 -1.76 4.47 -11.35
N GLY A 136 -0.78 4.84 -10.52
CA GLY A 136 -0.58 6.22 -10.12
C GLY A 136 -0.28 7.13 -11.30
N MET A 137 0.60 6.70 -12.21
CA MET A 137 0.92 7.46 -13.43
C MET A 137 -0.26 7.55 -14.39
N GLU A 138 -1.03 6.47 -14.53
CA GLU A 138 -2.26 6.47 -15.32
C GLU A 138 -3.25 7.50 -14.80
N LYS A 139 -3.50 7.51 -13.48
CA LYS A 139 -4.31 8.54 -12.82
C LYS A 139 -3.72 9.95 -12.98
N GLY A 140 -2.40 10.07 -13.00
CA GLY A 140 -1.73 11.34 -13.26
C GLY A 140 -2.06 11.94 -14.61
N PHE A 141 -2.12 11.13 -15.66
CA PHE A 141 -2.56 11.57 -16.98
C PHE A 141 -4.04 11.98 -16.99
N GLU A 142 -4.91 11.23 -16.31
CA GLU A 142 -6.32 11.60 -16.18
C GLU A 142 -6.48 12.95 -15.47
N LEU A 143 -5.74 13.19 -14.39
CA LEU A 143 -5.77 14.45 -13.65
C LEU A 143 -5.21 15.61 -14.46
N TRP A 144 -4.20 15.37 -15.29
CA TRP A 144 -3.64 16.38 -16.19
C TRP A 144 -4.60 16.72 -17.34
N GLY A 145 -5.40 15.75 -17.82
CA GLY A 145 -6.52 15.95 -18.71
C GLY A 145 -6.18 16.32 -20.16
N LYS A 146 -4.93 16.10 -20.61
CA LYS A 146 -4.49 16.38 -21.98
C LYS A 146 -3.91 15.12 -22.61
N ASP A 147 -3.60 15.17 -23.93
CA ASP A 147 -2.97 14.06 -24.65
C ASP A 147 -1.59 13.71 -24.05
N PRO A 148 -1.40 12.49 -23.51
CA PRO A 148 -0.14 12.08 -22.89
C PRO A 148 1.09 12.25 -23.80
N ARG A 149 0.95 12.19 -25.11
CA ARG A 149 2.05 12.42 -26.07
C ARG A 149 2.66 13.81 -25.99
N GLN A 150 1.93 14.77 -25.44
CA GLN A 150 2.40 16.14 -25.23
C GLN A 150 3.05 16.35 -23.85
N ALA A 151 2.92 15.35 -22.96
CA ALA A 151 3.37 15.49 -21.58
C ALA A 151 4.89 15.38 -21.45
N VAL A 152 5.46 16.26 -20.66
CA VAL A 152 6.79 16.13 -20.09
C VAL A 152 6.65 15.63 -18.65
N VAL A 153 6.96 14.35 -18.46
CA VAL A 153 6.91 13.66 -17.17
C VAL A 153 8.30 13.62 -16.57
N LYS A 154 8.49 14.20 -15.40
CA LYS A 154 9.76 14.10 -14.66
C LYS A 154 9.57 13.24 -13.43
N ILE A 155 10.45 12.24 -13.25
CA ILE A 155 10.31 11.22 -12.21
C ILE A 155 11.54 11.29 -11.29
N MET A 156 11.30 11.57 -10.01
CA MET A 156 12.31 11.48 -8.96
C MET A 156 12.40 10.04 -8.46
N GLY A 157 13.53 9.38 -8.70
CA GLY A 157 13.78 8.00 -8.31
C GLY A 157 13.79 7.01 -9.49
N TYR A 158 14.28 5.79 -9.21
CA TYR A 158 14.46 4.73 -10.21
C TYR A 158 14.24 3.32 -9.62
N GLY A 159 13.42 3.20 -8.57
CA GLY A 159 13.04 1.91 -7.98
C GLY A 159 11.81 1.30 -8.64
N HIS A 160 11.27 0.22 -8.06
CA HIS A 160 10.11 -0.52 -8.58
C HIS A 160 8.88 0.36 -8.84
N VAL A 161 8.60 1.32 -7.96
CA VAL A 161 7.49 2.29 -8.15
C VAL A 161 7.78 3.19 -9.36
N ALA A 162 8.99 3.76 -9.45
CA ALA A 162 9.38 4.58 -10.58
C ALA A 162 9.28 3.80 -11.89
N TRP A 163 9.68 2.53 -11.89
CA TRP A 163 9.63 1.65 -13.06
C TRP A 163 8.22 1.46 -13.59
N GLY A 164 7.23 1.27 -12.70
CA GLY A 164 5.81 1.23 -13.08
C GLY A 164 5.34 2.53 -13.72
N ALA A 165 5.71 3.68 -13.16
CA ALA A 165 5.35 4.99 -13.70
C ALA A 165 6.02 5.25 -15.08
N ILE A 166 7.30 4.88 -15.22
CA ILE A 166 8.04 4.96 -16.50
C ILE A 166 7.34 4.12 -17.56
N GLN A 167 6.99 2.88 -17.25
CA GLN A 167 6.35 1.97 -18.19
C GLN A 167 4.99 2.51 -18.66
N CYS A 168 4.16 3.03 -17.75
CA CYS A 168 2.89 3.66 -18.11
C CYS A 168 3.10 4.86 -19.02
N ALA A 169 4.02 5.76 -18.67
CA ALA A 169 4.29 6.98 -19.44
C ALA A 169 4.85 6.65 -20.83
N ALA A 170 5.80 5.70 -20.93
CA ALA A 170 6.38 5.28 -22.18
C ALA A 170 5.36 4.63 -23.11
N ARG A 171 4.46 3.79 -22.60
CA ARG A 171 3.36 3.20 -23.38
C ARG A 171 2.39 4.24 -23.95
N LYS A 172 2.25 5.38 -23.29
CA LYS A 172 1.43 6.51 -23.74
C LYS A 172 2.22 7.54 -24.55
N PHE A 173 3.47 7.23 -24.92
CA PHE A 173 4.37 8.06 -25.70
C PHE A 173 4.67 9.44 -25.10
N ALA A 174 4.60 9.57 -23.77
CA ALA A 174 5.01 10.78 -23.08
C ALA A 174 6.53 10.93 -23.07
N LYS A 175 7.03 12.17 -23.02
CA LYS A 175 8.46 12.44 -22.81
C LYS A 175 8.80 12.20 -21.33
N VAL A 176 9.60 11.18 -21.05
CA VAL A 176 10.03 10.82 -19.69
C VAL A 176 11.45 11.31 -19.42
N ILE A 177 11.64 12.00 -18.30
CA ILE A 177 12.96 12.43 -17.80
C ILE A 177 13.10 11.92 -16.36
N ILE A 178 14.13 11.12 -16.12
CA ILE A 178 14.44 10.60 -14.78
C ILE A 178 15.39 11.58 -14.10
N LEU A 179 15.00 12.06 -12.92
CA LEU A 179 15.82 12.92 -12.10
C LEU A 179 16.65 12.06 -11.14
N ASN A 180 17.96 12.16 -11.23
CA ASN A 180 18.90 11.48 -10.34
C ASN A 180 19.00 12.23 -8.99
N LYS A 181 19.80 11.67 -8.05
CA LYS A 181 19.95 12.26 -6.72
C LYS A 181 20.46 13.71 -6.74
N LYS A 182 21.36 14.07 -7.68
CA LYS A 182 21.89 15.44 -7.77
C LYS A 182 20.80 16.40 -8.26
N ASP A 183 20.04 15.99 -9.27
CA ASP A 183 18.96 16.78 -9.84
C ASP A 183 17.90 17.11 -8.77
N THR A 184 17.63 16.20 -7.84
CA THR A 184 16.61 16.43 -6.80
C THR A 184 16.99 17.50 -5.78
N TYR A 185 18.25 17.88 -5.67
CA TYR A 185 18.67 19.03 -4.85
C TYR A 185 18.57 20.38 -5.58
N GLU A 186 18.31 20.36 -6.89
CA GLU A 186 18.19 21.56 -7.75
C GLU A 186 16.82 21.60 -8.44
N MET A 187 15.75 21.28 -7.71
CA MET A 187 14.40 21.17 -8.27
C MET A 187 13.89 22.46 -8.92
N ASP A 188 14.33 23.62 -8.46
CA ASP A 188 14.06 24.91 -9.08
C ASP A 188 14.49 24.98 -10.55
N LYS A 189 15.57 24.29 -10.93
CA LYS A 189 16.05 24.18 -12.32
C LYS A 189 15.28 23.11 -13.11
N HIS A 190 14.76 22.10 -12.43
CA HIS A 190 14.10 20.95 -13.08
C HIS A 190 12.59 21.08 -13.20
N ILE A 191 11.92 21.88 -12.37
CA ILE A 191 10.47 22.10 -12.43
C ILE A 191 10.01 22.81 -13.71
N PRO A 192 10.69 23.86 -14.24
CA PRO A 192 10.26 24.51 -15.47
C PRO A 192 10.08 23.52 -16.63
N GLY A 193 8.96 23.66 -17.34
CA GLY A 193 8.61 22.79 -18.47
C GLY A 193 8.10 21.41 -18.08
N THR A 194 7.85 21.14 -16.79
CA THR A 194 7.27 19.88 -16.31
C THR A 194 5.74 19.97 -16.34
N ASP A 195 5.10 18.97 -16.93
CA ASP A 195 3.65 18.82 -16.92
C ASP A 195 3.21 17.88 -15.78
N ILE A 196 3.95 16.80 -15.53
CA ILE A 196 3.71 15.89 -14.42
C ILE A 196 5.03 15.60 -13.70
N LEU A 197 5.10 15.97 -12.43
CA LEU A 197 6.22 15.61 -11.54
C LEU A 197 5.82 14.40 -10.69
N VAL A 198 6.64 13.37 -10.71
CA VAL A 198 6.39 12.12 -9.97
C VAL A 198 7.41 11.94 -8.87
N ASN A 199 6.97 11.82 -7.62
CA ASN A 199 7.79 11.36 -6.52
C ASN A 199 7.70 9.84 -6.38
N ALA A 200 8.79 9.15 -6.72
CA ALA A 200 8.95 7.70 -6.56
C ALA A 200 10.27 7.36 -5.84
N LEU A 201 10.74 8.29 -5.00
CA LEU A 201 11.97 8.12 -4.22
C LEU A 201 11.78 7.05 -3.13
N ASN A 202 12.81 6.26 -2.89
CA ASN A 202 12.93 5.55 -1.62
C ASN A 202 13.33 6.57 -0.55
N TRP A 203 12.31 7.15 0.15
CA TRP A 203 12.53 8.25 1.07
C TRP A 203 12.86 7.75 2.48
N PRO A 204 14.13 7.86 2.93
CA PRO A 204 14.58 7.35 4.21
C PRO A 204 13.85 8.01 5.39
N TYR A 205 13.59 7.25 6.44
CA TYR A 205 12.92 7.76 7.65
C TYR A 205 13.68 8.91 8.30
N GLU A 206 15.02 8.88 8.24
CA GLU A 206 15.90 9.88 8.83
C GLU A 206 15.79 11.27 8.16
N LEU A 207 15.32 11.31 6.91
CA LEU A 207 15.14 12.54 6.14
C LEU A 207 13.71 13.09 6.23
N ARG A 208 12.77 12.30 6.73
CA ARG A 208 11.35 12.68 6.79
C ARG A 208 11.14 13.87 7.71
N GLY A 209 10.43 14.88 7.20
CA GLY A 209 10.19 16.13 7.94
C GLY A 209 11.42 17.03 8.11
N LYS A 210 12.61 16.62 7.62
CA LYS A 210 13.86 17.38 7.75
C LYS A 210 14.37 17.92 6.42
N VAL A 211 14.15 17.18 5.34
CA VAL A 211 14.61 17.55 4.00
C VAL A 211 13.41 17.74 3.09
N ILE A 212 13.33 18.91 2.48
CA ILE A 212 12.30 19.26 1.50
C ILE A 212 13.01 19.49 0.16
N LEU A 213 12.59 18.77 -0.86
CA LEU A 213 13.12 18.89 -2.22
C LEU A 213 12.26 19.84 -3.07
N VAL A 214 10.93 19.77 -2.93
CA VAL A 214 9.99 20.67 -3.61
C VAL A 214 9.30 21.54 -2.57
N LYS A 215 9.72 22.80 -2.49
CA LYS A 215 9.16 23.79 -1.57
C LYS A 215 7.88 24.39 -2.13
N ARG A 216 7.01 24.90 -1.27
CA ARG A 216 5.78 25.59 -1.68
C ARG A 216 6.03 26.77 -2.62
N GLU A 217 7.06 27.56 -2.37
CA GLU A 217 7.44 28.68 -3.22
C GLU A 217 7.80 28.29 -4.67
N MET A 218 8.17 27.03 -4.90
CA MET A 218 8.49 26.50 -6.23
C MET A 218 7.23 26.17 -7.05
N LEU A 219 6.02 26.16 -6.47
CA LEU A 219 4.79 25.91 -7.22
C LEU A 219 4.59 26.95 -8.34
N LYS A 220 5.06 28.18 -8.17
CA LYS A 220 5.04 29.22 -9.22
C LYS A 220 5.85 28.89 -10.46
N LEU A 221 6.77 27.91 -10.39
CA LEU A 221 7.59 27.44 -11.53
C LEU A 221 6.85 26.44 -12.41
N PHE A 222 5.76 25.86 -11.91
CA PHE A 222 4.89 24.98 -12.68
C PHE A 222 3.94 25.79 -13.55
N LYS A 223 3.53 25.21 -14.68
CA LYS A 223 2.38 25.72 -15.44
C LYS A 223 1.08 25.40 -14.67
N LYS A 224 0.08 26.28 -14.76
CA LYS A 224 -1.25 25.98 -14.23
C LYS A 224 -1.79 24.67 -14.82
N GLY A 225 -2.34 23.81 -13.97
CA GLY A 225 -2.84 22.50 -14.33
C GLY A 225 -1.74 21.43 -14.45
N SER A 226 -0.48 21.73 -14.14
CA SER A 226 0.52 20.68 -13.93
C SER A 226 0.14 19.81 -12.74
N VAL A 227 0.65 18.57 -12.71
CA VAL A 227 0.32 17.57 -11.69
C VAL A 227 1.56 17.19 -10.90
N ILE A 228 1.45 17.11 -9.59
CA ILE A 228 2.42 16.49 -8.69
C ILE A 228 1.82 15.19 -8.17
N LEU A 229 2.46 14.06 -8.52
CA LEU A 229 2.11 12.71 -8.05
C LEU A 229 3.10 12.28 -6.97
N ASP A 230 2.66 12.18 -5.73
CA ASP A 230 3.44 11.54 -4.67
C ASP A 230 3.03 10.06 -4.55
N LEU A 231 3.80 9.18 -5.17
CA LEU A 231 3.54 7.74 -5.21
C LEU A 231 4.04 7.01 -3.95
N ILE A 232 4.82 7.69 -3.11
CA ILE A 232 5.37 7.11 -1.88
C ILE A 232 4.41 7.29 -0.70
N SER A 233 3.55 8.32 -0.76
CA SER A 233 2.47 8.54 0.20
C SER A 233 2.94 8.58 1.66
N ASN A 234 3.84 9.51 1.97
CA ASN A 234 4.27 9.74 3.34
C ASN A 234 3.16 10.41 4.18
N PRO A 235 3.19 10.27 5.53
CA PRO A 235 2.36 11.09 6.41
C PRO A 235 2.55 12.58 6.16
N ALA A 236 1.56 13.40 6.51
CA ALA A 236 1.63 14.86 6.37
C ALA A 236 2.90 15.42 7.04
N GLY A 237 3.60 16.31 6.34
CA GLY A 237 4.87 16.91 6.79
C GLY A 237 6.09 15.98 6.72
N GLN A 238 5.96 14.76 6.20
CA GLN A 238 7.06 13.80 6.06
C GLN A 238 7.46 13.53 4.60
N SER A 239 6.72 14.07 3.63
CA SER A 239 7.07 14.00 2.21
C SER A 239 8.23 14.95 1.88
N PRO A 240 9.08 14.62 0.88
CA PRO A 240 10.05 15.57 0.33
C PRO A 240 9.39 16.71 -0.46
N ILE A 241 8.07 16.68 -0.62
CA ILE A 241 7.26 17.72 -1.24
C ILE A 241 6.48 18.43 -0.13
N GLU A 242 6.81 19.68 0.16
CA GLU A 242 6.25 20.45 1.28
C GLU A 242 4.72 20.53 1.27
N THR A 243 4.14 20.62 0.08
CA THR A 243 2.69 20.76 -0.12
C THR A 243 1.94 19.44 -0.21
N ALA A 244 2.64 18.29 -0.18
CA ALA A 244 2.00 16.98 -0.21
C ALA A 244 1.36 16.65 1.14
N HIS A 245 0.11 16.23 1.10
CA HIS A 245 -0.58 15.64 2.24
C HIS A 245 -1.47 14.48 1.78
N PRO A 246 -1.68 13.46 2.64
CA PRO A 246 -2.40 12.26 2.25
C PRO A 246 -3.80 12.54 1.69
N THR A 247 -4.10 11.89 0.57
CA THR A 247 -5.42 11.81 -0.05
C THR A 247 -5.94 10.37 0.00
N THR A 248 -7.20 10.15 -0.37
CA THR A 248 -7.84 8.84 -0.36
C THR A 248 -8.25 8.40 -1.76
N LEU A 249 -8.63 7.13 -1.93
CA LEU A 249 -9.16 6.64 -3.19
C LEU A 249 -10.48 7.32 -3.60
N GLU A 250 -11.26 7.83 -2.64
CA GLU A 250 -12.50 8.58 -2.91
C GLU A 250 -12.23 10.04 -3.29
N LYS A 251 -11.21 10.65 -2.69
CA LYS A 251 -10.79 12.03 -2.96
C LYS A 251 -9.29 12.05 -3.25
N ILE A 252 -8.93 11.72 -4.48
CA ILE A 252 -7.56 11.38 -4.86
C ILE A 252 -6.65 12.59 -5.03
N SER A 253 -7.20 13.78 -5.28
CA SER A 253 -6.43 14.98 -5.56
C SER A 253 -7.03 16.23 -4.95
N PHE A 254 -6.21 17.28 -4.87
CA PHE A 254 -6.59 18.65 -4.55
C PHE A 254 -5.77 19.62 -5.39
N VAL A 255 -6.15 20.88 -5.41
CA VAL A 255 -5.42 21.93 -6.14
C VAL A 255 -4.85 22.93 -5.16
N MET A 256 -3.58 23.31 -5.32
CA MET A 256 -2.91 24.34 -4.57
C MET A 256 -2.09 25.22 -5.52
N ASP A 257 -2.28 26.53 -5.47
CA ASP A 257 -1.57 27.53 -6.30
C ASP A 257 -1.61 27.20 -7.81
N GLY A 258 -2.73 26.56 -8.26
CA GLY A 258 -2.95 26.18 -9.67
C GLY A 258 -2.28 24.88 -10.09
N VAL A 259 -1.63 24.16 -9.17
CA VAL A 259 -1.01 22.83 -9.38
C VAL A 259 -1.88 21.75 -8.74
N VAL A 260 -2.16 20.67 -9.46
CA VAL A 260 -2.90 19.51 -8.96
C VAL A 260 -1.95 18.62 -8.15
N HIS A 261 -2.36 18.25 -6.95
CA HIS A 261 -1.59 17.34 -6.08
C HIS A 261 -2.38 16.05 -5.87
N ALA A 262 -1.70 14.92 -5.96
CA ALA A 262 -2.27 13.62 -5.62
C ALA A 262 -1.24 12.79 -4.83
N THR A 263 -1.61 12.45 -3.59
CA THR A 263 -0.77 11.70 -2.63
C THR A 263 -1.62 10.56 -2.04
N CYS A 264 -2.15 9.70 -2.90
CA CYS A 264 -3.14 8.70 -2.51
C CYS A 264 -2.51 7.57 -1.69
N TRP A 265 -3.05 7.34 -0.51
CA TRP A 265 -2.70 6.17 0.31
C TRP A 265 -3.45 4.93 -0.20
N GLY A 266 -2.84 4.22 -1.13
CA GLY A 266 -3.40 3.00 -1.67
C GLY A 266 -3.52 2.99 -3.19
N TRP A 267 -2.60 3.63 -3.91
CA TRP A 267 -2.55 3.65 -5.38
C TRP A 267 -2.91 2.31 -6.05
N PRO A 268 -2.41 1.13 -5.57
CA PRO A 268 -2.82 -0.15 -6.15
C PRO A 268 -4.32 -0.47 -6.02
N GLY A 269 -5.04 0.22 -5.14
CA GLY A 269 -6.50 0.11 -5.01
C GLY A 269 -7.30 0.65 -6.20
N LEU A 270 -6.64 1.33 -7.15
CA LEU A 270 -7.24 1.73 -8.42
C LEU A 270 -7.56 0.54 -9.34
N ASP A 271 -6.86 -0.59 -9.16
CA ASP A 271 -7.21 -1.88 -9.78
C ASP A 271 -7.40 -2.95 -8.70
N PRO A 272 -8.51 -2.91 -7.96
CA PRO A 272 -8.69 -3.75 -6.79
C PRO A 272 -8.73 -5.24 -7.13
N VAL A 273 -9.23 -5.63 -8.29
CA VAL A 273 -9.38 -7.03 -8.70
C VAL A 273 -8.02 -7.68 -8.94
N ASN A 274 -7.20 -7.10 -9.82
CA ASN A 274 -5.90 -7.67 -10.17
C ASN A 274 -4.90 -7.57 -9.02
N VAL A 275 -4.96 -6.48 -8.25
CA VAL A 275 -4.07 -6.30 -7.10
C VAL A 275 -4.44 -7.23 -5.94
N SER A 276 -5.74 -7.49 -5.68
CA SER A 276 -6.15 -8.53 -4.72
C SER A 276 -5.66 -9.91 -5.15
N ARG A 277 -5.75 -10.22 -6.45
CA ARG A 277 -5.18 -11.46 -6.98
C ARG A 277 -3.69 -11.57 -6.71
N ARG A 278 -2.93 -10.52 -6.98
CA ARG A 278 -1.47 -10.49 -6.74
C ARG A 278 -1.15 -10.73 -5.27
N TYR A 279 -1.76 -9.96 -4.36
CA TYR A 279 -1.55 -10.16 -2.92
C TYR A 279 -1.95 -11.56 -2.45
N SER A 280 -3.09 -12.07 -2.91
CA SER A 280 -3.58 -13.39 -2.53
C SER A 280 -2.59 -14.49 -2.90
N ILE A 281 -2.03 -14.45 -4.11
CA ILE A 281 -0.99 -15.40 -4.56
C ILE A 281 0.28 -15.29 -3.71
N GLN A 282 0.68 -14.09 -3.32
CA GLN A 282 1.89 -13.87 -2.52
C GLN A 282 1.70 -14.25 -1.05
N VAL A 283 0.52 -14.02 -0.48
CA VAL A 283 0.24 -14.23 0.95
C VAL A 283 -0.14 -15.69 1.24
N ALA A 284 -0.81 -16.38 0.32
CA ALA A 284 -1.27 -17.74 0.56
C ALA A 284 -0.17 -18.75 0.99
N PRO A 285 1.02 -18.79 0.35
CA PRO A 285 2.09 -19.68 0.79
C PRO A 285 2.64 -19.31 2.17
N ILE A 286 2.71 -18.01 2.51
CA ILE A 286 3.13 -17.53 3.83
C ILE A 286 2.11 -17.97 4.88
N LEU A 287 0.82 -17.76 4.61
CA LEU A 287 -0.25 -18.17 5.49
C LEU A 287 -0.24 -19.69 5.71
N LYS A 288 -0.07 -20.47 4.63
CA LYS A 288 0.00 -21.95 4.72
C LYS A 288 1.13 -22.39 5.64
N GLU A 289 2.31 -21.81 5.50
CA GLU A 289 3.45 -22.12 6.35
C GLU A 289 3.17 -21.80 7.83
N ILE A 290 2.63 -20.62 8.12
CA ILE A 290 2.27 -20.20 9.48
C ILE A 290 1.17 -21.12 10.06
N ALA A 291 0.18 -21.48 9.26
CA ALA A 291 -0.91 -22.35 9.69
C ALA A 291 -0.45 -23.76 10.05
N GLU A 292 0.51 -24.31 9.29
CA GLU A 292 1.05 -25.66 9.50
C GLU A 292 2.10 -25.73 10.62
N ARG A 293 2.94 -24.70 10.78
CA ARG A 293 4.10 -24.71 11.70
C ARG A 293 3.92 -23.84 12.93
N GLY A 294 2.88 -23.02 12.96
CA GLY A 294 2.73 -21.94 13.94
C GLY A 294 3.67 -20.77 13.64
N VAL A 295 3.42 -19.62 14.29
CA VAL A 295 4.22 -18.40 14.13
C VAL A 295 5.68 -18.63 14.55
N ASP A 296 5.90 -19.36 15.64
CA ASP A 296 7.26 -19.62 16.15
C ASP A 296 8.03 -20.66 15.31
N GLY A 297 7.33 -21.55 14.61
CA GLY A 297 7.90 -22.56 13.71
C GLY A 297 8.10 -22.08 12.26
N ALA A 298 7.72 -20.84 11.94
CA ALA A 298 7.85 -20.27 10.61
C ALA A 298 9.32 -20.09 10.20
N SER A 299 9.56 -19.95 8.90
CA SER A 299 10.89 -19.72 8.33
C SER A 299 11.51 -18.38 8.77
N GLU A 300 12.82 -18.27 8.69
CA GLU A 300 13.59 -17.12 9.17
C GLU A 300 13.18 -15.80 8.49
N TYR A 301 12.79 -15.83 7.22
CA TYR A 301 12.32 -14.62 6.54
C TYR A 301 10.97 -14.12 7.07
N ILE A 302 10.08 -15.01 7.51
CA ILE A 302 8.83 -14.65 8.20
C ILE A 302 9.13 -14.16 9.62
N LYS A 303 10.00 -14.86 10.37
CA LYS A 303 10.37 -14.49 11.74
C LYS A 303 10.94 -13.09 11.84
N LYS A 304 11.73 -12.65 10.86
CA LYS A 304 12.27 -11.27 10.80
C LYS A 304 11.19 -10.19 10.68
N ALA A 305 10.01 -10.54 10.19
CA ALA A 305 8.87 -9.64 10.05
C ALA A 305 7.93 -9.64 11.28
N ILE A 306 8.23 -10.47 12.32
CA ILE A 306 7.43 -10.57 13.53
C ILE A 306 7.77 -9.43 14.48
N PHE A 307 6.73 -8.75 14.95
CA PHE A 307 6.75 -7.84 16.07
C PHE A 307 6.08 -8.54 17.26
N LYS A 308 6.84 -8.70 18.37
CA LYS A 308 6.32 -9.15 19.65
C LYS A 308 6.25 -7.95 20.58
N PRO A 309 5.08 -7.65 21.20
CA PRO A 309 4.90 -6.49 22.09
C PRO A 309 5.67 -6.60 23.41
#